data_4cc0adcdaceff1cf4c2d86e25c3a3175
#
_entry.id   4cc0adcdaceff1cf4c2d86e25c3a3175
#
_cell.length_a   1.000
_cell.length_b   1.000
_cell.length_c   1.000
_cell.angle_alpha   90.00
_cell.angle_beta   90.00
_cell.angle_gamma   90.00
#
_symmetry.space_group_name_H-M   'P 1'
#
loop_
_entity.id
_entity.type
_entity.pdbx_description
1 polymer ?
#
loop_
_entity_poly.entity_id
_entity_poly.type
_entity_poly.pdbx_seq_one_letter_code
_entity_poly.pdbx_strand_id
1 'polypeptide(L)' 'QARLIQLRNEQRSAIEMEDYETAARLRDEIAELESRVRPSERAQP' A
#
# COMPACT_ATOMS: atom_id res chain seq x y z
N GLN A 1 4.15 11.46 -2.62
CA GLN A 1 3.24 11.18 -1.52
C GLN A 1 3.99 10.53 -0.37
N ALA A 2 4.22 11.30 0.67
CA ALA A 2 4.99 10.80 1.80
C ALA A 2 4.29 9.61 2.46
N ARG A 3 2.96 9.66 2.52
CA ARG A 3 2.22 8.59 3.17
C ARG A 3 2.40 7.26 2.44
N LEU A 4 2.34 7.30 1.11
CA LEU A 4 2.50 6.08 0.34
C LEU A 4 3.89 5.49 0.52
N ILE A 5 4.90 6.35 0.48
CA ILE A 5 6.26 5.89 0.65
C ILE A 5 6.43 5.25 2.03
N GLN A 6 5.85 5.89 3.04
CA GLN A 6 5.94 5.36 4.39
C GLN A 6 5.29 3.99 4.49
N LEU A 7 4.11 3.84 3.91
CA LEU A 7 3.41 2.58 3.97
C LEU A 7 4.17 1.49 3.25
N ARG A 8 4.76 1.81 2.12
CA ARG A 8 5.52 0.82 1.37
C ARG A 8 6.75 0.38 2.15
N ASN A 9 7.40 1.32 2.82
CA ASN A 9 8.55 0.96 3.63
C ASN A 9 8.14 0.05 4.78
N GLU A 10 7.03 0.36 5.41
CA GLU A 10 6.54 -0.48 6.50
C GLU A 10 6.14 -1.85 6.00
N GLN A 11 5.55 -1.91 4.82
CA GLN A 11 5.18 -3.20 4.26
C GLN A 11 6.41 -4.05 4.04
N ARG A 12 7.45 -3.46 3.49
CA ARG A 12 8.69 -4.20 3.26
C ARG A 12 9.27 -4.70 4.58
N SER A 13 9.28 -3.85 5.58
CA SER A 13 9.77 -4.23 6.89
C SER A 13 8.99 -5.40 7.46
N ALA A 14 7.67 -5.33 7.32
CA ALA A 14 6.83 -6.40 7.84
C ALA A 14 7.16 -7.72 7.17
N ILE A 15 7.38 -7.69 5.87
CA ILE A 15 7.72 -8.90 5.14
C ILE A 15 9.06 -9.46 5.60
N GLU A 16 10.01 -8.57 5.82
CA GLU A 16 11.32 -9.02 6.28
C GLU A 16 11.24 -9.68 7.64
N MET A 17 10.31 -9.24 8.46
CA MET A 17 10.09 -9.86 9.76
C MET A 17 9.10 -11.01 9.69
N GLU A 18 8.67 -11.34 8.49
CA GLU A 18 7.69 -12.42 8.26
C GLU A 18 6.37 -12.13 8.95
N ASP A 19 6.08 -10.86 9.11
CA ASP A 19 4.81 -10.42 9.68
C ASP A 19 3.82 -10.20 8.56
N TYR A 20 3.31 -11.29 8.01
CA TYR A 20 2.52 -11.21 6.80
C TYR A 20 1.14 -10.61 7.04
N GLU A 21 0.63 -10.72 8.25
CA GLU A 21 -0.65 -10.09 8.56
C GLU A 21 -0.55 -8.58 8.44
N THR A 22 0.48 -8.03 9.03
CA THR A 22 0.69 -6.59 8.94
C THR A 22 0.96 -6.18 7.51
N ALA A 23 1.73 -6.97 6.79
CA ALA A 23 2.03 -6.65 5.40
C ALA A 23 0.75 -6.63 4.57
N ALA A 24 -0.18 -7.53 4.83
CA ALA A 24 -1.43 -7.56 4.09
C ALA A 24 -2.26 -6.32 4.38
N ARG A 25 -2.31 -5.89 5.64
CA ARG A 25 -3.02 -4.67 5.98
C ARG A 25 -2.44 -3.47 5.28
N LEU A 26 -1.12 -3.38 5.30
CA LEU A 26 -0.46 -2.25 4.67
C LEU A 26 -0.72 -2.25 3.18
N ARG A 27 -0.74 -3.43 2.58
CA ARG A 27 -1.04 -3.52 1.15
C ARG A 27 -2.44 -2.99 0.86
N ASP A 28 -3.40 -3.31 1.71
CA ASP A 28 -4.75 -2.83 1.51
C ASP A 28 -4.80 -1.32 1.63
N GLU A 29 -4.10 -0.76 2.61
CA GLU A 29 -4.08 0.69 2.76
C GLU A 29 -3.43 1.36 1.58
N ILE A 30 -2.35 0.77 1.08
CA ILE A 30 -1.68 1.32 -0.08
C ILE A 30 -2.64 1.33 -1.28
N ALA A 31 -3.35 0.24 -1.47
CA ALA A 31 -4.27 0.16 -2.59
C ALA A 31 -5.36 1.22 -2.47
N GLU A 32 -5.86 1.46 -1.27
CA GLU A 32 -6.86 2.48 -1.09
C GLU A 32 -6.33 3.86 -1.40
N LEU A 33 -5.13 4.15 -0.93
CA LEU A 33 -4.54 5.45 -1.20
C LEU A 33 -4.28 5.65 -2.68
N GLU A 34 -3.77 4.63 -3.33
CA GLU A 34 -3.51 4.73 -4.76
C GLU A 34 -4.80 4.94 -5.53
N SER A 35 -5.86 4.31 -5.07
CA SER A 35 -7.15 4.49 -5.71
C SER A 35 -7.63 5.93 -5.61
N ARG A 36 -7.37 6.58 -4.49
CA ARG A 36 -7.75 7.96 -4.31
C ARG A 36 -6.87 8.91 -5.10
N VAL A 37 -5.60 8.59 -5.18
CA VAL A 37 -4.67 9.45 -5.87
C VAL A 37 -4.91 9.42 -7.36
N ARG A 38 -5.25 8.27 -7.91
CA ARG A 38 -5.45 8.13 -9.35
C ARG A 38 -6.73 7.41 -9.67
N PRO A 39 -7.86 8.00 -9.31
CA PRO A 39 -9.13 7.34 -9.56
C PRO A 39 -9.44 7.16 -11.04
N SER A 40 -9.03 8.09 -11.88
CA SER A 40 -9.36 7.99 -13.28
C SER A 40 -8.61 6.86 -13.95
N GLU A 41 -7.43 6.53 -13.48
CA GLU A 41 -6.69 5.43 -14.06
C GLU A 41 -7.36 4.11 -13.81
N ARG A 42 -8.05 4.02 -12.71
CA ARG A 42 -8.73 2.77 -12.40
C ARG A 42 -9.90 2.51 -13.31
N ALA A 43 -10.41 3.54 -13.93
CA ALA A 43 -11.50 3.38 -14.87
C ALA A 43 -11.08 2.71 -16.16
N GLN A 44 -9.81 2.55 -16.36
CA GLN A 44 -9.31 1.93 -17.57
C GLN A 44 -9.64 0.46 -17.59
N PRO A 45 -10.17 -0.04 -18.69
CA PRO A 45 -10.47 -1.46 -18.84
C PRO A 45 -9.24 -2.31 -18.98
#